data_d5c18308089061eba725cfd29d50319f
#
_entry.id   d5c18308089061eba725cfd29d50319f
#
_cell.length_a   1.000
_cell.length_b   1.000
_cell.length_c   1.000
_cell.angle_alpha   90.00
_cell.angle_beta   90.00
_cell.angle_gamma   90.00
#
_symmetry.space_group_name_H-M   'P 1'
#
loop_
_entity.id
_entity.type
_entity.pdbx_description
1 polymer ?
#
loop_
_entity_poly.entity_id
_entity_poly.type
_entity_poly.pdbx_seq_one_letter_code
_entity_poly.pdbx_strand_id
1 'polypeptide(L)' 'MNQVHYSMIIQWDSRDNIFVVRVPELPGCVTHGETYEEAVKQGLDAIESWVMTAVANNEPLPPPSDYIAA' A
#
# COMPACT_ATOMS: atom_id res chain seq x y z
N MET A 1 5.20 18.21 -0.26
CA MET A 1 5.04 16.95 0.47
C MET A 1 5.87 15.87 -0.18
N ASN A 2 6.65 15.16 0.61
CA ASN A 2 7.49 14.10 0.08
C ASN A 2 6.61 12.91 -0.30
N GLN A 3 6.79 12.44 -1.52
CA GLN A 3 6.12 11.23 -1.95
C GLN A 3 6.96 10.02 -1.60
N VAL A 4 6.31 9.02 -1.06
CA VAL A 4 6.95 7.76 -0.74
C VAL A 4 6.55 6.77 -1.81
N HIS A 5 7.54 6.16 -2.46
CA HIS A 5 7.30 5.30 -3.61
C HIS A 5 7.20 3.83 -3.18
N TYR A 6 6.29 3.53 -2.27
CA TYR A 6 6.04 2.15 -1.86
C TYR A 6 5.30 1.40 -2.96
N SER A 7 5.50 0.09 -2.95
CA SER A 7 4.88 -0.80 -3.93
C SER A 7 3.45 -1.14 -3.55
N MET A 8 2.64 -1.44 -4.54
CA MET A 8 1.30 -2.00 -4.32
C MET A 8 1.18 -3.27 -5.13
N ILE A 9 0.73 -4.35 -4.48
CA ILE A 9 0.39 -5.59 -5.16
C ILE A 9 -1.13 -5.69 -5.14
N ILE A 10 -1.74 -5.64 -6.32
CA ILE A 10 -3.19 -5.68 -6.47
C ILE A 10 -3.56 -7.01 -7.10
N GLN A 11 -4.35 -7.81 -6.38
CA GLN A 11 -4.76 -9.14 -6.82
C GLN A 11 -6.26 -9.33 -6.63
N TRP A 12 -6.85 -10.05 -7.55
CA TRP A 12 -8.29 -10.37 -7.48
C TRP A 12 -8.53 -11.49 -6.47
N ASP A 13 -9.47 -11.25 -5.56
CA ASP A 13 -9.94 -12.27 -4.63
C ASP A 13 -11.30 -12.76 -5.12
N SER A 14 -11.34 -13.98 -5.67
CA SER A 14 -12.57 -14.53 -6.25
C SER A 14 -13.59 -14.97 -5.20
N ARG A 15 -13.17 -15.13 -3.95
CA ARG A 15 -14.12 -15.49 -2.89
C ARG A 15 -14.98 -14.30 -2.50
N ASP A 16 -14.39 -13.12 -2.43
CA ASP A 16 -15.10 -11.91 -2.03
C ASP A 16 -15.42 -11.00 -3.21
N ASN A 17 -15.01 -11.38 -4.43
CA ASN A 17 -15.22 -10.58 -5.65
C ASN A 17 -14.71 -9.16 -5.47
N ILE A 18 -13.47 -9.03 -5.04
CA ILE A 18 -12.87 -7.73 -4.74
C ILE A 18 -11.37 -7.79 -5.04
N PHE A 19 -10.78 -6.64 -5.33
CA PHE A 19 -9.32 -6.55 -5.42
C PHE A 19 -8.74 -6.35 -4.04
N VAL A 20 -7.73 -7.14 -3.70
CA VAL A 20 -6.96 -6.97 -2.47
C VAL A 20 -5.68 -6.23 -2.81
N VAL A 21 -5.36 -5.24 -2.02
CA VAL A 21 -4.17 -4.40 -2.20
C VAL A 21 -3.23 -4.64 -1.02
N ARG A 22 -2.01 -5.02 -1.32
CA ARG A 22 -0.98 -5.21 -0.31
C ARG A 22 0.21 -4.30 -0.59
N VAL A 23 0.73 -3.67 0.46
CA VAL A 23 1.96 -2.87 0.38
C VAL A 23 3.04 -3.66 1.09
N PRO A 24 3.90 -4.38 0.35
CA PRO A 24 4.81 -5.35 0.97
C PRO A 24 5.86 -4.71 1.89
N GLU A 25 6.25 -3.46 1.64
CA GLU A 25 7.24 -2.78 2.49
C GLU A 25 6.67 -2.40 3.86
N LEU A 26 5.34 -2.28 3.97
CA LEU A 26 4.69 -1.82 5.19
C LEU A 26 3.94 -2.98 5.83
N PRO A 27 4.45 -3.52 6.95
CA PRO A 27 3.80 -4.67 7.60
C PRO A 27 2.35 -4.37 7.97
N GLY A 28 1.46 -5.25 7.59
CA GLY A 28 0.04 -5.13 7.89
C GLY A 28 -0.73 -4.14 7.04
N CYS A 29 -0.08 -3.51 6.06
CA CYS A 29 -0.76 -2.53 5.20
C CYS A 29 -1.48 -3.26 4.08
N VAL A 30 -2.75 -3.56 4.31
CA VAL A 30 -3.61 -4.28 3.37
C VAL A 30 -4.94 -3.54 3.29
N THR A 31 -5.44 -3.39 2.07
CA THR A 31 -6.76 -2.80 1.85
C THR A 31 -7.40 -3.46 0.63
N HIS A 32 -8.51 -2.94 0.17
CA HIS A 32 -9.23 -3.53 -0.95
C HIS A 32 -10.00 -2.47 -1.72
N GLY A 33 -10.44 -2.83 -2.92
CA GLY A 33 -11.27 -1.99 -3.76
C GLY A 33 -12.05 -2.82 -4.76
N GLU A 34 -13.15 -2.29 -5.24
CA GLU A 34 -14.03 -3.00 -6.18
C GLU A 34 -13.54 -2.89 -7.62
N THR A 35 -12.74 -1.88 -7.92
CA THR A 35 -12.17 -1.65 -9.23
C THR A 35 -10.68 -1.39 -9.08
N TYR A 36 -9.92 -1.44 -10.18
CA TYR A 36 -8.52 -1.06 -10.15
C TYR A 36 -8.33 0.37 -9.66
N GLU A 37 -9.16 1.29 -10.12
CA GLU A 37 -9.07 2.70 -9.71
C GLU A 37 -9.30 2.84 -8.22
N GLU A 38 -10.33 2.20 -7.70
CA GLU A 38 -10.62 2.24 -6.28
C GLU A 38 -9.51 1.57 -5.47
N ALA A 39 -8.98 0.44 -5.96
CA ALA A 39 -7.90 -0.26 -5.29
C ALA A 39 -6.66 0.64 -5.14
N VAL A 40 -6.29 1.36 -6.20
CA VAL A 40 -5.16 2.29 -6.13
C VAL A 40 -5.43 3.42 -5.15
N LYS A 41 -6.62 3.98 -5.19
CA LYS A 41 -7.00 5.07 -4.27
C LYS A 41 -6.94 4.59 -2.82
N GLN A 42 -7.52 3.44 -2.53
CA GLN A 42 -7.49 2.89 -1.18
C GLN A 42 -6.07 2.55 -0.74
N GLY A 43 -5.25 2.06 -1.68
CA GLY A 43 -3.84 1.78 -1.40
C GLY A 43 -3.07 3.02 -1.02
N LEU A 44 -3.27 4.12 -1.74
CA LEU A 44 -2.62 5.39 -1.42
C LEU A 44 -3.06 5.92 -0.06
N ASP A 45 -4.35 5.82 0.25
CA ASP A 45 -4.88 6.24 1.55
C ASP A 45 -4.31 5.39 2.68
N ALA A 46 -4.18 4.09 2.46
CA ALA A 46 -3.63 3.17 3.46
C ALA A 46 -2.15 3.46 3.71
N ILE A 47 -1.38 3.74 2.67
CA ILE A 47 0.02 4.12 2.80
C ILE A 47 0.14 5.40 3.63
N GLU A 48 -0.66 6.41 3.31
CA GLU A 48 -0.62 7.67 4.03
C GLU A 48 -0.93 7.47 5.52
N SER A 49 -1.97 6.72 5.84
CA SER A 49 -2.34 6.42 7.22
C SER A 49 -1.21 5.68 7.95
N TRP A 50 -0.61 4.70 7.29
CA TRP A 50 0.46 3.92 7.89
C TRP A 50 1.67 4.81 8.20
N VAL A 51 2.05 5.66 7.24
CA VAL A 51 3.18 6.57 7.40
C VAL A 51 2.91 7.57 8.52
N MET A 52 1.72 8.16 8.55
CA MET A 52 1.34 9.11 9.60
C MET A 52 1.42 8.48 10.99
N THR A 53 0.96 7.25 11.13
CA THR A 53 1.01 6.54 12.40
C THR A 53 2.46 6.26 12.82
N ALA A 54 3.29 5.82 11.88
CA ALA A 54 4.69 5.55 12.17
C ALA A 54 5.42 6.82 12.62
N VAL A 55 5.20 7.93 11.92
CA VAL A 55 5.82 9.21 12.29
C VAL A 55 5.35 9.67 13.67
N ALA A 56 4.07 9.53 13.96
CA ALA A 56 3.52 9.92 15.27
C ALA A 56 4.13 9.09 16.40
N ASN A 57 4.51 7.85 16.12
CA ASN A 57 5.10 6.95 17.11
C ASN A 57 6.64 6.97 17.10
N ASN A 58 7.24 7.88 16.35
CA ASN A 58 8.70 7.97 16.18
C ASN A 58 9.32 6.66 15.69
N GLU A 59 8.58 5.93 14.86
CA GLU A 59 9.09 4.71 14.26
C GLU A 59 9.75 5.02 12.91
N PRO A 60 10.85 4.33 12.57
CA PRO A 60 11.48 4.55 11.28
C PRO A 60 10.59 4.06 10.15
N LEU A 61 10.62 4.76 9.02
CA LEU A 61 9.88 4.34 7.82
C LEU A 61 10.71 3.32 7.05
N PRO A 62 10.12 2.19 6.65
CA PRO A 62 10.84 1.23 5.81
C PRO A 62 11.21 1.89 4.47
N PRO A 63 12.34 1.49 3.87
CA PRO A 63 12.68 2.00 2.55
C PRO A 63 11.78 1.41 1.48
N PRO A 64 11.38 2.18 0.46
CA PRO A 64 10.65 1.61 -0.66
C PRO A 64 11.54 0.70 -1.50
N SER A 65 10.92 -0.29 -2.14
CA SER A 65 11.63 -1.20 -3.04
C SER A 65 11.61 -0.62 -4.44
N ASP A 66 12.79 -0.61 -5.08
CA ASP A 66 12.90 -0.11 -6.44
C ASP A 66 12.64 -1.22 -7.45
N TYR A 67 12.11 -0.83 -8.60
CA TYR A 67 12.00 -1.73 -9.73
C TYR A 67 13.40 -2.03 -10.28
N ILE A 68 13.70 -3.29 -10.47
CA ILE A 68 14.96 -3.74 -11.05
C ILE A 68 14.65 -4.36 -12.40
N ALA A 69 15.12 -3.71 -13.46
CA ALA A 69 14.96 -4.23 -14.82
C ALA A 69 15.84 -5.46 -15.03
N ALA A 70 15.27 -6.50 -15.65
CA ALA A 70 16.02 -7.72 -15.96
C ALA A 70 16.95 -7.51 -17.16
#